data_3ee65cce6371dde1e5c82b195a656138
#
_entry.id   3ee65cce6371dde1e5c82b195a656138
#
_cell.length_a   1.000
_cell.length_b   1.000
_cell.length_c   1.000
_cell.angle_alpha   90.00
_cell.angle_beta   90.00
_cell.angle_gamma   90.00
#
_symmetry.space_group_name_H-M   'P 1'
#
loop_
_entity.id
_entity.type
_entity.pdbx_description
1 polymer ?
#
loop_
_entity_poly.entity_id
_entity_poly.type
_entity_poly.pdbx_seq_one_letter_code
_entity_poly.pdbx_strand_id
1 'polypeptide(L)'
;MQLALGDYSRYLAEEDFYIDADDNRIESILVDVRVVAMDLEGKGKPVLFDDEWAEHFGDKIQSEADGDQFLALRTKCEQDKIKGGFSITRFALDRWPDYPNWKSEATKHKNQLRKRFDALPFISIDAQRDIHQELREKSSFIGKVLSSVEYDKADITKLEELVKAVNDEAVEKSQPLQDLKEHLEQLNQSFQGSGEAEITPFPKKIRDISKQFTVHFGDQANNSFSMEYHGMGTRSWASMLTVKAFVELTGKNHQEEAKPFFPLIAAEEPEAHLHPNAQRTLYEQLSNSQGQVIVSTHSPYLAAMIDIKDIRSLIRYEDRVRVNSLTAKMNPEDINIIQREVMRFRGEILFSRAVILVEGVTEEQIVPAMFEHYYGCSTFSKGINCVSVAGHNYAPFIKMGCSLGIPIYVVSDNDGKEGYTKKKIEAQIENIKNDTGLELRSDIFSISFLNLGNDVEAELINSLVLREEIIESLVLTETKGTSNSHYLAAKTTEIEALDDESLLEKMRVSKASYAGFFADVITRNPQNRVKGDLVPEAFKEAFKKIEEWVKL
;
A
#
# COMPACT_ATOMS: atom_id res chain seq x y z
N MET A 1 -7.27 -2.00 -14.08
CA MET A 1 -6.12 -2.43 -14.90
C MET A 1 -6.34 -3.78 -15.57
N GLN A 2 -6.74 -4.82 -14.84
CA GLN A 2 -7.05 -6.14 -15.43
C GLN A 2 -8.08 -6.05 -16.57
N LEU A 3 -9.12 -5.22 -16.42
CA LEU A 3 -10.12 -4.99 -17.46
C LEU A 3 -9.54 -4.33 -18.71
N ALA A 4 -8.61 -3.39 -18.54
CA ALA A 4 -8.04 -2.60 -19.62
C ALA A 4 -6.93 -3.34 -20.38
N LEU A 5 -6.07 -4.06 -19.68
CA LEU A 5 -4.84 -4.66 -20.20
C LEU A 5 -4.77 -6.19 -20.06
N GLY A 6 -5.59 -6.77 -19.16
CA GLY A 6 -5.63 -8.20 -18.90
C GLY A 6 -6.33 -9.03 -20.00
N ASP A 7 -6.56 -10.29 -19.71
CA ASP A 7 -7.20 -11.23 -20.64
C ASP A 7 -8.65 -10.83 -20.97
N TYR A 8 -9.07 -11.13 -22.19
CA TYR A 8 -10.46 -10.94 -22.64
C TYR A 8 -11.46 -11.90 -21.98
N SER A 9 -10.96 -12.90 -21.27
CA SER A 9 -11.77 -13.95 -20.63
C SER A 9 -12.38 -13.56 -19.30
N ARG A 10 -12.11 -12.33 -18.80
CA ARG A 10 -12.72 -11.90 -17.53
C ARG A 10 -14.23 -11.75 -17.70
N TYR A 11 -14.98 -12.44 -16.85
CA TYR A 11 -16.41 -12.27 -16.72
C TYR A 11 -16.70 -11.05 -15.83
N LEU A 12 -17.60 -10.19 -16.30
CA LEU A 12 -18.16 -9.09 -15.52
C LEU A 12 -19.47 -9.53 -14.90
N ALA A 13 -19.69 -9.12 -13.67
CA ALA A 13 -20.95 -9.26 -12.97
C ALA A 13 -21.64 -7.91 -12.82
N GLU A 14 -22.87 -7.91 -12.38
CA GLU A 14 -23.62 -6.68 -12.14
C GLU A 14 -22.99 -5.80 -11.06
N GLU A 15 -22.32 -6.42 -10.09
CA GLU A 15 -21.62 -5.79 -8.96
C GLU A 15 -20.39 -4.99 -9.39
N ASP A 16 -19.84 -5.24 -10.60
CA ASP A 16 -18.74 -4.45 -11.15
C ASP A 16 -19.17 -3.04 -11.60
N PHE A 17 -20.46 -2.79 -11.73
CA PHE A 17 -21.00 -1.51 -12.19
C PHE A 17 -21.38 -0.60 -11.01
N TYR A 18 -20.95 0.65 -11.08
CA TYR A 18 -21.22 1.65 -10.05
C TYR A 18 -22.71 1.89 -9.87
N ILE A 19 -23.14 2.01 -8.62
CA ILE A 19 -24.49 2.39 -8.21
C ILE A 19 -24.40 3.80 -7.63
N ASP A 20 -25.19 4.72 -8.13
CA ASP A 20 -25.25 6.11 -7.64
C ASP A 20 -26.05 6.24 -6.33
N ALA A 21 -26.11 7.47 -5.79
CA ALA A 21 -26.82 7.76 -4.55
C ALA A 21 -28.34 7.55 -4.64
N ASP A 22 -28.89 7.55 -5.86
CA ASP A 22 -30.32 7.35 -6.15
C ASP A 22 -30.62 5.87 -6.50
N ASP A 23 -29.69 4.97 -6.21
CA ASP A 23 -29.78 3.52 -6.46
C ASP A 23 -29.85 3.14 -7.96
N ASN A 24 -29.41 4.04 -8.85
CA ASN A 24 -29.32 3.74 -10.26
C ASN A 24 -27.97 3.14 -10.62
N ARG A 25 -27.98 2.01 -11.29
CA ARG A 25 -26.76 1.38 -11.80
C ARG A 25 -26.37 2.00 -13.14
N ILE A 26 -25.08 2.36 -13.30
CA ILE A 26 -24.58 2.85 -14.58
C ILE A 26 -24.56 1.73 -15.64
N GLU A 27 -24.83 2.11 -16.90
CA GLU A 27 -24.94 1.15 -18.01
C GLU A 27 -23.60 0.75 -18.63
N SER A 28 -22.52 1.49 -18.36
CA SER A 28 -21.21 1.25 -18.98
C SER A 28 -20.05 1.60 -18.08
N ILE A 29 -18.96 0.84 -18.25
CA ILE A 29 -17.66 1.12 -17.64
C ILE A 29 -16.70 1.53 -18.77
N LEU A 30 -16.00 2.66 -18.59
CA LEU A 30 -14.94 3.12 -19.48
C LEU A 30 -13.62 3.16 -18.73
N VAL A 31 -12.57 2.57 -19.31
CA VAL A 31 -11.22 2.63 -18.78
C VAL A 31 -10.27 3.05 -19.87
N ASP A 32 -9.61 4.18 -19.70
CA ASP A 32 -8.59 4.67 -20.61
C ASP A 32 -7.18 4.42 -20.04
N VAL A 33 -6.29 3.98 -20.89
CA VAL A 33 -4.88 3.73 -20.56
C VAL A 33 -4.00 4.44 -21.57
N ARG A 34 -3.03 5.20 -21.08
CA ARG A 34 -1.99 5.83 -21.89
C ARG A 34 -0.68 5.09 -21.66
N VAL A 35 -0.12 4.54 -22.72
CA VAL A 35 1.23 3.95 -22.73
C VAL A 35 2.16 4.97 -23.35
N VAL A 36 3.25 5.30 -22.67
CA VAL A 36 4.25 6.28 -23.11
C VAL A 36 5.61 5.63 -23.18
N ALA A 37 6.45 6.10 -24.09
CA ALA A 37 7.84 5.71 -24.10
C ALA A 37 8.56 6.26 -22.86
N MET A 38 9.60 5.59 -22.38
CA MET A 38 10.40 6.05 -21.25
C MET A 38 11.55 6.93 -21.75
N ASP A 39 11.69 8.12 -21.17
CA ASP A 39 12.88 8.94 -21.37
C ASP A 39 14.01 8.44 -20.46
N LEU A 40 14.87 7.60 -21.00
CA LEU A 40 16.06 7.09 -20.30
C LEU A 40 17.21 8.12 -20.23
N GLU A 41 17.15 9.19 -21.02
CA GLU A 41 18.23 10.14 -21.15
C GLU A 41 17.97 11.51 -20.49
N GLY A 42 16.70 11.85 -20.25
CA GLY A 42 16.29 13.11 -19.58
C GLY A 42 16.74 14.38 -20.31
N LYS A 43 16.85 14.36 -21.64
CA LYS A 43 17.50 15.44 -22.42
C LYS A 43 16.55 16.44 -23.07
N GLY A 44 15.27 16.43 -22.74
CA GLY A 44 14.30 17.39 -23.29
C GLY A 44 14.09 17.29 -24.81
N LYS A 45 14.39 16.13 -25.41
CA LYS A 45 14.00 15.79 -26.78
C LYS A 45 12.68 15.05 -26.75
N PRO A 46 11.90 15.04 -27.85
CA PRO A 46 10.72 14.21 -27.96
C PRO A 46 11.02 12.76 -27.62
N VAL A 47 10.19 12.17 -26.75
CA VAL A 47 10.35 10.78 -26.32
C VAL A 47 9.60 9.88 -27.31
N LEU A 48 10.34 9.07 -28.04
CA LEU A 48 9.83 8.22 -29.11
C LEU A 48 9.91 6.76 -28.68
N PHE A 49 8.99 5.94 -29.19
CA PHE A 49 9.14 4.50 -29.15
C PHE A 49 10.32 4.09 -30.03
N ASP A 50 11.12 3.13 -29.60
CA ASP A 50 12.13 2.52 -30.44
C ASP A 50 11.51 1.70 -31.60
N ASP A 51 12.35 1.28 -32.54
CA ASP A 51 11.89 0.63 -33.77
C ASP A 51 11.07 -0.66 -33.50
N GLU A 52 11.45 -1.45 -32.49
CA GLU A 52 10.76 -2.70 -32.14
C GLU A 52 9.34 -2.42 -31.62
N TRP A 53 9.19 -1.42 -30.75
CA TRP A 53 7.89 -1.00 -30.24
C TRP A 53 7.06 -0.30 -31.30
N ALA A 54 7.71 0.52 -32.14
CA ALA A 54 7.05 1.22 -33.23
C ALA A 54 6.46 0.23 -34.24
N GLU A 55 7.19 -0.84 -34.58
CA GLU A 55 6.68 -1.92 -35.43
C GLU A 55 5.51 -2.67 -34.78
N HIS A 56 5.63 -2.95 -33.45
CA HIS A 56 4.60 -3.69 -32.70
C HIS A 56 3.27 -2.92 -32.58
N PHE A 57 3.32 -1.61 -32.33
CA PHE A 57 2.12 -0.76 -32.20
C PHE A 57 1.59 -0.26 -33.55
N GLY A 58 2.46 -0.11 -34.53
CA GLY A 58 2.11 0.29 -35.91
C GLY A 58 1.39 1.64 -35.97
N ASP A 59 0.32 1.69 -36.71
CA ASP A 59 -0.51 2.89 -36.98
C ASP A 59 -1.28 3.44 -35.76
N LYS A 60 -1.13 2.83 -34.60
CA LYS A 60 -1.84 3.23 -33.36
C LYS A 60 -1.05 4.21 -32.52
N ILE A 61 0.21 4.45 -32.86
CA ILE A 61 1.04 5.45 -32.18
C ILE A 61 0.52 6.84 -32.54
N GLN A 62 0.39 7.67 -31.51
CA GLN A 62 0.01 9.06 -31.61
C GLN A 62 1.17 9.93 -31.10
N SER A 63 1.16 11.22 -31.45
CA SER A 63 2.16 12.17 -30.96
C SER A 63 1.47 13.40 -30.37
N GLU A 64 2.03 13.90 -29.28
CA GLU A 64 1.68 15.21 -28.72
C GLU A 64 2.24 16.35 -29.57
N ALA A 65 1.86 17.58 -29.23
CA ALA A 65 2.32 18.79 -29.94
C ALA A 65 3.85 19.02 -29.83
N ASP A 66 4.46 18.56 -28.74
CA ASP A 66 5.91 18.59 -28.50
C ASP A 66 6.66 17.43 -29.18
N GLY A 67 5.94 16.49 -29.75
CA GLY A 67 6.48 15.36 -30.47
C GLY A 67 6.58 14.07 -29.66
N ASP A 68 6.25 14.07 -28.38
CA ASP A 68 6.24 12.88 -27.53
C ASP A 68 5.23 11.86 -28.01
N GLN A 69 5.67 10.60 -28.17
CA GLN A 69 4.83 9.52 -28.66
C GLN A 69 4.10 8.81 -27.54
N PHE A 70 2.89 8.38 -27.84
CA PHE A 70 2.08 7.58 -26.91
C PHE A 70 1.14 6.64 -27.67
N LEU A 71 0.64 5.63 -26.93
CA LEU A 71 -0.48 4.79 -27.34
C LEU A 71 -1.65 5.03 -26.39
N ALA A 72 -2.81 5.40 -26.90
CA ALA A 72 -4.02 5.59 -26.12
C ALA A 72 -5.01 4.46 -26.35
N LEU A 73 -5.41 3.79 -25.27
CA LEU A 73 -6.31 2.63 -25.30
C LEU A 73 -7.56 2.93 -24.49
N ARG A 74 -8.73 2.62 -25.04
CA ARG A 74 -10.03 2.67 -24.33
C ARG A 74 -10.64 1.30 -24.25
N THR A 75 -10.95 0.85 -23.06
CA THR A 75 -11.79 -0.33 -22.84
C THR A 75 -13.19 0.12 -22.47
N LYS A 76 -14.19 -0.40 -23.17
CA LYS A 76 -15.61 -0.15 -22.93
C LYS A 76 -16.29 -1.45 -22.57
N CYS A 77 -17.02 -1.45 -21.46
CA CYS A 77 -17.82 -2.58 -21.02
C CYS A 77 -19.29 -2.14 -20.94
N GLU A 78 -20.17 -2.90 -21.55
CA GLU A 78 -21.60 -2.61 -21.63
C GLU A 78 -22.41 -3.89 -21.50
N GLN A 79 -23.65 -3.78 -21.09
CA GLN A 79 -24.58 -4.90 -21.10
C GLN A 79 -24.86 -5.35 -22.54
N ASP A 80 -24.68 -6.63 -22.83
CA ASP A 80 -25.04 -7.22 -24.13
C ASP A 80 -26.53 -7.61 -24.10
N LYS A 81 -27.35 -6.74 -24.67
CA LYS A 81 -28.82 -6.91 -24.72
C LYS A 81 -29.26 -8.07 -25.64
N ILE A 82 -28.36 -8.60 -26.48
CA ILE A 82 -28.68 -9.66 -27.43
C ILE A 82 -28.32 -11.03 -26.87
N LYS A 83 -27.09 -11.16 -26.35
CA LYS A 83 -26.57 -12.43 -25.84
C LYS A 83 -26.80 -12.62 -24.36
N GLY A 84 -27.20 -11.57 -23.64
CA GLY A 84 -27.18 -11.52 -22.19
C GLY A 84 -25.76 -11.36 -21.63
N GLY A 85 -25.64 -10.91 -20.36
CA GLY A 85 -24.37 -10.64 -19.74
C GLY A 85 -23.71 -9.34 -20.22
N PHE A 86 -22.37 -9.27 -20.21
CA PHE A 86 -21.62 -8.05 -20.50
C PHE A 86 -20.59 -8.27 -21.61
N SER A 87 -20.46 -7.27 -22.47
CA SER A 87 -19.45 -7.25 -23.55
C SER A 87 -18.29 -6.33 -23.18
N ILE A 88 -17.06 -6.78 -23.48
CA ILE A 88 -15.83 -5.99 -23.31
C ILE A 88 -15.29 -5.70 -24.71
N THR A 89 -15.16 -4.42 -25.05
CA THR A 89 -14.59 -3.97 -26.32
C THR A 89 -13.41 -3.02 -26.05
N ARG A 90 -12.36 -3.13 -26.86
CA ARG A 90 -11.16 -2.31 -26.75
C ARG A 90 -10.87 -1.58 -28.06
N PHE A 91 -10.43 -0.33 -27.91
CA PHE A 91 -10.15 0.56 -29.03
C PHE A 91 -8.82 1.26 -28.83
N ALA A 92 -8.09 1.50 -29.91
CA ALA A 92 -7.07 2.53 -29.91
C ALA A 92 -7.75 3.88 -30.16
N LEU A 93 -7.37 4.91 -29.39
CA LEU A 93 -7.85 6.27 -29.56
C LEU A 93 -6.91 7.06 -30.48
N ASP A 94 -7.46 7.98 -31.26
CA ASP A 94 -6.65 8.84 -32.15
C ASP A 94 -5.97 10.00 -31.39
N ARG A 95 -6.35 10.25 -30.14
CA ARG A 95 -5.75 11.24 -29.25
C ARG A 95 -5.97 10.86 -27.79
N TRP A 96 -5.19 11.43 -26.88
CA TRP A 96 -5.50 11.37 -25.45
C TRP A 96 -6.56 12.41 -25.11
N PRO A 97 -7.74 12.03 -24.62
CA PRO A 97 -8.81 12.97 -24.35
C PRO A 97 -8.54 13.80 -23.10
N ASP A 98 -8.94 15.09 -23.14
CA ASP A 98 -8.92 15.94 -21.97
C ASP A 98 -9.90 15.44 -20.90
N TYR A 99 -9.54 15.55 -19.63
CA TYR A 99 -10.32 15.03 -18.51
C TYR A 99 -11.80 15.46 -18.50
N PRO A 100 -12.17 16.73 -18.75
CA PRO A 100 -13.58 17.12 -18.78
C PRO A 100 -14.41 16.43 -19.88
N ASN A 101 -13.76 16.07 -20.98
CA ASN A 101 -14.41 15.55 -22.19
C ASN A 101 -14.14 14.07 -22.45
N TRP A 102 -13.39 13.39 -21.56
CA TRP A 102 -12.91 12.03 -21.83
C TRP A 102 -14.04 11.02 -22.09
N LYS A 103 -15.18 11.15 -21.41
CA LYS A 103 -16.34 10.26 -21.61
C LYS A 103 -16.95 10.37 -22.98
N SER A 104 -16.94 11.57 -23.58
CA SER A 104 -17.53 11.86 -24.88
C SER A 104 -16.62 11.57 -26.07
N GLU A 105 -15.35 11.22 -25.83
CA GLU A 105 -14.44 10.87 -26.92
C GLU A 105 -14.94 9.65 -27.70
N ALA A 106 -15.12 9.85 -29.00
CA ALA A 106 -15.71 8.84 -29.86
C ALA A 106 -14.76 7.68 -30.16
N THR A 107 -15.27 6.46 -30.04
CA THR A 107 -14.57 5.26 -30.49
C THR A 107 -14.91 4.96 -31.94
N LYS A 108 -13.90 4.71 -32.79
CA LYS A 108 -14.08 4.35 -34.17
C LYS A 108 -14.00 2.83 -34.35
N HIS A 109 -14.96 2.23 -35.00
CA HIS A 109 -15.00 0.78 -35.21
C HIS A 109 -13.72 0.23 -35.90
N LYS A 110 -13.14 1.02 -36.81
CA LYS A 110 -11.86 0.66 -37.48
C LYS A 110 -10.68 0.53 -36.52
N ASN A 111 -10.72 1.21 -35.36
CA ASN A 111 -9.69 1.22 -34.33
C ASN A 111 -9.95 0.16 -33.24
N GLN A 112 -10.93 -0.72 -33.42
CA GLN A 112 -11.20 -1.79 -32.48
C GLN A 112 -10.06 -2.81 -32.46
N LEU A 113 -9.57 -3.11 -31.27
CA LEU A 113 -8.53 -4.11 -31.03
C LEU A 113 -9.18 -5.48 -30.80
N ARG A 114 -8.84 -6.46 -31.64
CA ARG A 114 -9.34 -7.83 -31.51
C ARG A 114 -8.50 -8.69 -30.58
N LYS A 115 -7.23 -8.32 -30.38
CA LYS A 115 -6.27 -9.01 -29.52
C LYS A 115 -5.59 -8.00 -28.61
N ARG A 116 -5.11 -8.44 -27.46
CA ARG A 116 -4.21 -7.67 -26.60
C ARG A 116 -2.83 -7.53 -27.25
N PHE A 117 -2.02 -6.62 -26.72
CA PHE A 117 -0.61 -6.55 -27.06
C PHE A 117 0.15 -7.58 -26.22
N ASP A 118 0.64 -8.64 -26.87
CA ASP A 118 1.38 -9.71 -26.16
C ASP A 118 2.69 -9.21 -25.55
N ALA A 119 3.24 -8.13 -26.12
CA ALA A 119 4.42 -7.45 -25.58
C ALA A 119 4.16 -6.68 -24.25
N LEU A 120 2.89 -6.41 -23.91
CA LEU A 120 2.46 -5.75 -22.67
C LEU A 120 1.60 -6.69 -21.81
N PRO A 121 2.12 -7.82 -21.35
CA PRO A 121 1.34 -8.74 -20.53
C PRO A 121 0.98 -8.09 -19.20
N PHE A 122 -0.30 -8.16 -18.81
CA PHE A 122 -0.78 -7.75 -17.52
C PHE A 122 -0.84 -8.95 -16.57
N ILE A 123 -0.15 -8.85 -15.45
CA ILE A 123 -0.02 -9.90 -14.45
C ILE A 123 -0.62 -9.39 -13.14
N SER A 124 -1.71 -9.99 -12.71
CA SER A 124 -2.34 -9.69 -11.41
C SER A 124 -1.82 -10.65 -10.35
N ILE A 125 -1.45 -10.11 -9.21
CA ILE A 125 -1.06 -10.87 -8.02
C ILE A 125 -2.03 -10.47 -6.92
N ASP A 126 -2.99 -11.37 -6.63
CA ASP A 126 -4.05 -11.08 -5.66
C ASP A 126 -3.56 -11.26 -4.22
N ALA A 127 -4.21 -10.60 -3.26
CA ALA A 127 -3.86 -10.70 -1.84
C ALA A 127 -4.01 -12.13 -1.28
N GLN A 128 -5.03 -12.87 -1.76
CA GLN A 128 -5.32 -14.26 -1.34
C GLN A 128 -4.67 -15.29 -2.25
N ARG A 129 -3.40 -15.14 -2.57
CA ARG A 129 -2.66 -16.10 -3.40
C ARG A 129 -2.18 -17.31 -2.60
N ASP A 130 -2.28 -18.48 -3.19
CA ASP A 130 -1.81 -19.73 -2.61
C ASP A 130 -1.11 -20.58 -3.69
N ILE A 131 0.20 -20.80 -3.52
CA ILE A 131 0.98 -21.63 -4.42
C ILE A 131 0.39 -23.03 -4.63
N HIS A 132 -0.28 -23.57 -3.62
CA HIS A 132 -0.87 -24.90 -3.72
C HIS A 132 -2.03 -24.94 -4.72
N GLN A 133 -2.85 -23.89 -4.80
CA GLN A 133 -3.88 -23.77 -5.83
C GLN A 133 -3.27 -23.52 -7.20
N GLU A 134 -2.28 -22.65 -7.28
CA GLU A 134 -1.59 -22.35 -8.54
C GLU A 134 -0.88 -23.57 -9.15
N LEU A 135 -0.33 -24.46 -8.34
CA LEU A 135 0.28 -25.70 -8.82
C LEU A 135 -0.73 -26.67 -9.45
N ARG A 136 -2.01 -26.60 -9.07
CA ARG A 136 -3.07 -27.45 -9.60
C ARG A 136 -3.70 -26.93 -10.89
N GLU A 137 -3.63 -25.63 -11.12
CA GLU A 137 -4.28 -24.97 -12.25
C GLU A 137 -3.32 -24.76 -13.42
N LYS A 138 -3.60 -25.37 -14.57
CA LYS A 138 -2.79 -25.19 -15.79
C LYS A 138 -2.79 -23.76 -16.33
N SER A 139 -3.85 -23.01 -16.07
CA SER A 139 -4.01 -21.62 -16.46
C SER A 139 -3.23 -20.66 -15.57
N SER A 140 -2.79 -21.10 -14.40
CA SER A 140 -1.97 -20.34 -13.48
C SER A 140 -0.57 -20.03 -14.05
N PHE A 141 0.16 -19.11 -13.44
CA PHE A 141 1.53 -18.78 -13.84
C PHE A 141 2.47 -19.98 -13.71
N ILE A 142 2.38 -20.73 -12.61
CA ILE A 142 3.15 -21.96 -12.40
C ILE A 142 2.74 -23.03 -13.43
N GLY A 143 1.44 -23.22 -13.63
CA GLY A 143 0.94 -24.17 -14.62
C GLY A 143 1.46 -23.89 -16.02
N LYS A 144 1.58 -22.62 -16.39
CA LYS A 144 2.19 -22.19 -17.68
C LYS A 144 3.68 -22.48 -17.72
N VAL A 145 4.45 -22.17 -16.65
CA VAL A 145 5.87 -22.50 -16.55
C VAL A 145 6.09 -24.02 -16.65
N LEU A 146 5.34 -24.80 -15.88
CA LEU A 146 5.44 -26.26 -15.93
C LEU A 146 5.03 -26.84 -17.28
N SER A 147 4.07 -26.21 -17.96
CA SER A 147 3.64 -26.64 -19.31
C SER A 147 4.63 -26.28 -20.41
N SER A 148 5.51 -25.30 -20.18
CA SER A 148 6.58 -24.91 -21.12
C SER A 148 7.85 -25.75 -20.97
N VAL A 149 7.92 -26.64 -19.97
CA VAL A 149 9.05 -27.55 -19.82
C VAL A 149 8.96 -28.61 -20.90
N GLU A 150 9.86 -28.53 -21.87
CA GLU A 150 10.00 -29.51 -22.93
C GLU A 150 11.17 -30.45 -22.64
N TYR A 151 10.93 -31.73 -22.78
CA TYR A 151 11.97 -32.77 -22.73
C TYR A 151 12.16 -33.36 -24.10
N ASP A 152 13.37 -33.76 -24.42
CA ASP A 152 13.63 -34.51 -25.63
C ASP A 152 12.89 -35.86 -25.65
N LYS A 153 12.51 -36.36 -26.83
CA LYS A 153 11.77 -37.61 -26.93
C LYS A 153 12.47 -38.79 -26.26
N ALA A 154 13.80 -38.81 -26.28
CA ALA A 154 14.60 -39.84 -25.61
C ALA A 154 14.49 -39.74 -24.07
N ASP A 155 14.50 -38.50 -23.53
CA ASP A 155 14.36 -38.26 -22.11
C ASP A 155 12.93 -38.58 -21.64
N ILE A 156 11.91 -38.23 -22.42
CA ILE A 156 10.51 -38.62 -22.15
C ILE A 156 10.39 -40.13 -21.99
N THR A 157 10.92 -40.89 -22.98
CA THR A 157 10.83 -42.37 -22.95
C THR A 157 11.53 -42.92 -21.73
N LYS A 158 12.74 -42.44 -21.41
CA LYS A 158 13.51 -42.90 -20.25
C LYS A 158 12.80 -42.57 -18.92
N LEU A 159 12.23 -41.37 -18.80
CA LEU A 159 11.51 -40.99 -17.61
C LEU A 159 10.21 -41.78 -17.44
N GLU A 160 9.48 -42.07 -18.53
CA GLU A 160 8.28 -42.91 -18.50
C GLU A 160 8.62 -44.38 -18.13
N GLU A 161 9.75 -44.90 -18.57
CA GLU A 161 10.28 -46.23 -18.17
C GLU A 161 10.59 -46.25 -16.65
N LEU A 162 11.21 -45.20 -16.10
CA LEU A 162 11.48 -45.10 -14.67
C LEU A 162 10.18 -45.04 -13.86
N VAL A 163 9.19 -44.27 -14.30
CA VAL A 163 7.86 -44.21 -13.66
C VAL A 163 7.14 -45.56 -13.72
N LYS A 164 7.27 -46.27 -14.81
CA LYS A 164 6.73 -47.63 -14.95
C LYS A 164 7.38 -48.57 -13.91
N ALA A 165 8.71 -48.55 -13.80
CA ALA A 165 9.42 -49.37 -12.83
C ALA A 165 8.99 -49.05 -11.37
N VAL A 166 8.79 -47.77 -11.04
CA VAL A 166 8.26 -47.37 -9.72
C VAL A 166 6.83 -47.89 -9.50
N ASN A 167 5.96 -47.84 -10.51
CA ASN A 167 4.60 -48.39 -10.42
C ASN A 167 4.61 -49.91 -10.20
N ASP A 168 5.42 -50.62 -10.95
CA ASP A 168 5.55 -52.08 -10.87
C ASP A 168 6.04 -52.50 -9.45
N GLU A 169 7.08 -51.82 -8.94
CA GLU A 169 7.60 -52.05 -7.59
C GLU A 169 6.58 -51.70 -6.49
N ALA A 170 5.83 -50.60 -6.67
CA ALA A 170 4.81 -50.20 -5.71
C ALA A 170 3.66 -51.23 -5.61
N VAL A 171 3.28 -51.82 -6.72
CA VAL A 171 2.27 -52.90 -6.74
C VAL A 171 2.86 -54.17 -6.12
N GLU A 172 4.10 -54.54 -6.48
CA GLU A 172 4.76 -55.75 -5.95
C GLU A 172 4.95 -55.73 -4.42
N LYS A 173 5.25 -54.54 -3.86
CA LYS A 173 5.45 -54.37 -2.39
C LYS A 173 4.16 -54.17 -1.57
N SER A 174 3.00 -54.08 -2.22
CA SER A 174 1.72 -53.78 -1.55
C SER A 174 0.73 -54.91 -1.76
N GLN A 175 0.53 -55.72 -0.74
CA GLN A 175 -0.48 -56.81 -0.78
C GLN A 175 -1.87 -56.32 -1.20
N PRO A 176 -2.42 -55.19 -0.66
CA PRO A 176 -3.71 -54.68 -1.12
C PRO A 176 -3.80 -54.33 -2.59
N LEU A 177 -2.69 -53.86 -3.19
CA LEU A 177 -2.63 -53.54 -4.64
C LEU A 177 -2.53 -54.84 -5.47
N GLN A 178 -1.85 -55.87 -4.99
CA GLN A 178 -1.79 -57.16 -5.64
C GLN A 178 -3.20 -57.81 -5.63
N ASP A 179 -3.87 -57.84 -4.48
CA ASP A 179 -5.23 -58.37 -4.33
C ASP A 179 -6.22 -57.64 -5.26
N LEU A 180 -6.10 -56.30 -5.34
CA LEU A 180 -6.91 -55.50 -6.26
C LEU A 180 -6.62 -55.85 -7.72
N LYS A 181 -5.37 -56.08 -8.08
CA LYS A 181 -4.96 -56.48 -9.44
C LYS A 181 -5.57 -57.82 -9.79
N GLU A 182 -5.48 -58.82 -8.89
CA GLU A 182 -6.06 -60.13 -9.13
C GLU A 182 -7.58 -60.08 -9.33
N HIS A 183 -8.30 -59.27 -8.51
CA HIS A 183 -9.72 -59.08 -8.67
C HIS A 183 -10.10 -58.44 -10.02
N LEU A 184 -9.32 -57.44 -10.46
CA LEU A 184 -9.54 -56.79 -11.75
C LEU A 184 -9.22 -57.72 -12.93
N GLU A 185 -8.22 -58.58 -12.80
CA GLU A 185 -7.91 -59.61 -13.82
C GLU A 185 -9.02 -60.65 -13.93
N GLN A 186 -9.57 -61.12 -12.80
CA GLN A 186 -10.74 -62.03 -12.77
C GLN A 186 -11.96 -61.37 -13.41
N LEU A 187 -12.21 -60.09 -13.13
CA LEU A 187 -13.28 -59.31 -13.75
C LEU A 187 -13.10 -59.22 -15.25
N ASN A 188 -11.88 -58.93 -15.72
CA ASN A 188 -11.55 -58.78 -17.13
C ASN A 188 -11.74 -60.10 -17.89
N GLN A 189 -11.32 -61.21 -17.29
CA GLN A 189 -11.57 -62.56 -17.86
C GLN A 189 -13.06 -62.84 -17.99
N SER A 190 -13.90 -62.41 -17.06
CA SER A 190 -15.34 -62.57 -17.10
C SER A 190 -16.01 -61.86 -18.26
N PHE A 191 -15.40 -60.80 -18.77
CA PHE A 191 -15.89 -60.04 -19.95
C PHE A 191 -15.23 -60.47 -21.29
N GLN A 192 -14.55 -61.63 -21.35
CA GLN A 192 -13.83 -62.12 -22.51
C GLN A 192 -12.77 -61.10 -23.05
N GLY A 193 -12.26 -60.23 -22.15
CA GLY A 193 -11.19 -59.29 -22.49
C GLY A 193 -9.85 -60.03 -22.61
N SER A 194 -9.09 -59.67 -23.63
CA SER A 194 -7.73 -60.21 -23.85
C SER A 194 -6.63 -59.34 -23.26
N GLY A 195 -6.96 -58.31 -22.49
CA GLY A 195 -6.02 -57.37 -21.92
C GLY A 195 -5.65 -57.72 -20.45
N GLU A 196 -4.43 -57.42 -20.04
CA GLU A 196 -3.99 -57.49 -18.67
C GLU A 196 -4.50 -56.27 -17.88
N ALA A 197 -4.93 -56.49 -16.63
CA ALA A 197 -5.28 -55.39 -15.72
C ALA A 197 -4.00 -54.75 -15.21
N GLU A 198 -3.86 -53.47 -15.38
CA GLU A 198 -2.72 -52.69 -14.91
C GLU A 198 -3.16 -51.67 -13.86
N ILE A 199 -2.53 -51.74 -12.71
CA ILE A 199 -2.73 -50.73 -11.63
C ILE A 199 -1.53 -49.80 -11.67
N THR A 200 -1.80 -48.51 -11.79
CA THR A 200 -0.76 -47.47 -11.79
C THR A 200 -0.97 -46.48 -10.67
N PRO A 201 -0.37 -46.72 -9.49
CA PRO A 201 -0.45 -45.79 -8.36
C PRO A 201 0.05 -44.38 -8.70
N PHE A 202 0.99 -44.26 -9.63
CA PHE A 202 1.52 -43.00 -10.11
C PHE A 202 1.23 -42.80 -11.61
N PRO A 203 0.96 -41.57 -12.08
CA PRO A 203 0.67 -41.30 -13.49
C PRO A 203 1.80 -41.77 -14.43
N LYS A 204 1.48 -42.52 -15.48
CA LYS A 204 2.47 -43.05 -16.43
C LYS A 204 3.14 -41.99 -17.29
N LYS A 205 2.40 -40.96 -17.67
CA LYS A 205 2.89 -39.94 -18.61
C LYS A 205 3.47 -38.76 -17.83
N ILE A 206 4.66 -38.31 -18.22
CA ILE A 206 5.35 -37.15 -17.65
C ILE A 206 4.44 -35.93 -17.61
N ARG A 207 3.66 -35.71 -18.68
CA ARG A 207 2.64 -34.65 -18.75
C ARG A 207 1.60 -34.72 -17.63
N ASP A 208 1.31 -35.89 -17.09
CA ASP A 208 0.33 -36.09 -16.02
C ASP A 208 0.99 -36.05 -14.62
N ILE A 209 2.30 -36.31 -14.55
CA ILE A 209 3.12 -36.12 -13.34
C ILE A 209 3.20 -34.63 -13.00
N SER A 210 3.31 -33.76 -14.00
CA SER A 210 3.33 -32.30 -13.79
C SER A 210 2.08 -31.74 -13.10
N LYS A 211 0.97 -32.48 -13.10
CA LYS A 211 -0.26 -32.11 -12.37
C LYS A 211 -0.19 -32.38 -10.86
N GLN A 212 0.76 -33.15 -10.41
CA GLN A 212 0.99 -33.50 -9.00
C GLN A 212 2.29 -32.90 -8.46
N PHE A 213 2.74 -31.82 -9.09
CA PHE A 213 3.96 -31.15 -8.67
C PHE A 213 3.77 -30.58 -7.27
N THR A 214 4.68 -30.91 -6.36
CA THR A 214 4.71 -30.37 -5.02
C THR A 214 6.03 -29.67 -4.77
N VAL A 215 5.99 -28.47 -4.22
CA VAL A 215 7.18 -27.74 -3.79
C VAL A 215 7.42 -28.04 -2.31
N HIS A 216 8.65 -28.43 -1.99
CA HIS A 216 9.07 -28.69 -0.61
C HIS A 216 10.04 -27.60 -0.19
N PHE A 217 9.90 -27.11 1.04
CA PHE A 217 10.76 -26.10 1.63
C PHE A 217 11.23 -26.55 3.04
N GLY A 218 12.50 -26.33 3.38
CA GLY A 218 13.05 -26.69 4.68
C GLY A 218 14.53 -26.30 4.81
N ASP A 219 15.01 -26.24 6.04
CA ASP A 219 16.39 -25.83 6.36
C ASP A 219 17.44 -26.87 5.95
N GLN A 220 17.06 -28.13 5.82
CA GLN A 220 17.93 -29.25 5.41
C GLN A 220 17.17 -30.23 4.52
N ALA A 221 17.89 -30.91 3.62
CA ALA A 221 17.30 -31.83 2.65
C ALA A 221 16.43 -32.95 3.28
N ASN A 222 16.71 -33.34 4.51
CA ASN A 222 15.96 -34.39 5.21
C ASN A 222 14.77 -33.87 6.03
N ASN A 223 14.61 -32.52 6.17
CA ASN A 223 13.56 -31.89 6.95
C ASN A 223 12.73 -30.92 6.08
N SER A 224 12.57 -31.21 4.80
CA SER A 224 11.72 -30.42 3.92
C SER A 224 10.28 -30.89 4.01
N PHE A 225 9.37 -29.93 4.12
CA PHE A 225 7.93 -30.17 4.15
C PHE A 225 7.29 -29.62 2.89
N SER A 226 6.23 -30.29 2.40
CA SER A 226 5.41 -29.75 1.31
C SER A 226 4.87 -28.37 1.68
N MET A 227 4.76 -27.49 0.71
CA MET A 227 4.26 -26.11 0.90
C MET A 227 2.88 -26.06 1.53
N GLU A 228 2.06 -27.11 1.42
CA GLU A 228 0.75 -27.20 2.08
C GLU A 228 0.82 -27.19 3.63
N TYR A 229 1.96 -27.61 4.20
CA TYR A 229 2.21 -27.60 5.64
C TYR A 229 2.84 -26.28 6.13
N HIS A 230 3.15 -25.36 5.23
CA HIS A 230 3.68 -24.05 5.60
C HIS A 230 2.57 -23.02 5.84
N GLY A 231 2.87 -22.00 6.66
CA GLY A 231 1.96 -20.90 6.91
C GLY A 231 1.63 -20.08 5.65
N MET A 232 0.52 -19.36 5.68
CA MET A 232 0.02 -18.55 4.56
C MET A 232 1.08 -17.58 4.02
N GLY A 233 1.90 -16.96 4.88
CA GLY A 233 2.95 -16.05 4.48
C GLY A 233 3.99 -16.70 3.56
N THR A 234 4.48 -17.90 3.92
CA THR A 234 5.46 -18.64 3.10
C THR A 234 4.84 -19.06 1.76
N ARG A 235 3.60 -19.53 1.78
CA ARG A 235 2.86 -19.92 0.55
C ARG A 235 2.61 -18.74 -0.37
N SER A 236 2.20 -17.61 0.20
CA SER A 236 1.99 -16.36 -0.53
C SER A 236 3.29 -15.84 -1.17
N TRP A 237 4.39 -15.88 -0.42
CA TRP A 237 5.70 -15.48 -0.94
C TRP A 237 6.19 -16.40 -2.05
N ALA A 238 6.07 -17.73 -1.87
CA ALA A 238 6.43 -18.69 -2.91
C ALA A 238 5.63 -18.48 -4.20
N SER A 239 4.33 -18.21 -4.11
CA SER A 239 3.49 -17.86 -5.27
C SER A 239 4.04 -16.64 -6.02
N MET A 240 4.50 -15.61 -5.30
CA MET A 240 5.07 -14.43 -5.93
C MET A 240 6.40 -14.69 -6.64
N LEU A 241 7.26 -15.52 -6.06
CA LEU A 241 8.51 -15.93 -6.72
C LEU A 241 8.25 -16.68 -8.03
N THR A 242 7.15 -17.42 -8.11
CA THR A 242 6.77 -18.10 -9.36
C THR A 242 6.29 -17.14 -10.44
N VAL A 243 5.60 -16.06 -10.07
CA VAL A 243 5.26 -14.98 -11.02
C VAL A 243 6.54 -14.35 -11.56
N LYS A 244 7.53 -14.10 -10.70
CA LYS A 244 8.82 -13.57 -11.13
C LYS A 244 9.51 -14.52 -12.12
N ALA A 245 9.57 -15.81 -11.80
CA ALA A 245 10.15 -16.81 -12.70
C ALA A 245 9.40 -16.88 -14.05
N PHE A 246 8.08 -16.75 -14.04
CA PHE A 246 7.28 -16.69 -15.27
C PHE A 246 7.62 -15.47 -16.12
N VAL A 247 7.75 -14.28 -15.50
CA VAL A 247 8.13 -13.03 -16.17
C VAL A 247 9.51 -13.18 -16.82
N GLU A 248 10.49 -13.70 -16.08
CA GLU A 248 11.86 -13.91 -16.58
C GLU A 248 11.91 -14.91 -17.75
N LEU A 249 11.17 -16.02 -17.65
CA LEU A 249 11.08 -17.01 -18.72
C LEU A 249 10.45 -16.43 -19.99
N THR A 250 9.31 -15.72 -19.82
CA THR A 250 8.61 -15.11 -20.95
C THR A 250 9.46 -14.03 -21.60
N GLY A 251 10.17 -13.22 -20.79
CA GLY A 251 11.09 -12.20 -21.28
C GLY A 251 12.23 -12.78 -22.11
N LYS A 252 12.82 -13.90 -21.68
CA LYS A 252 13.85 -14.62 -22.46
C LYS A 252 13.32 -15.10 -23.80
N ASN A 253 12.12 -15.70 -23.83
CA ASN A 253 11.51 -16.18 -25.08
C ASN A 253 11.26 -15.02 -26.05
N HIS A 254 10.79 -13.85 -25.56
CA HIS A 254 10.61 -12.66 -26.40
C HIS A 254 11.94 -12.12 -26.93
N GLN A 255 12.98 -12.13 -26.10
CA GLN A 255 14.32 -11.70 -26.51
C GLN A 255 14.90 -12.63 -27.60
N GLU A 256 14.72 -13.95 -27.50
CA GLU A 256 15.14 -14.92 -28.51
C GLU A 256 14.40 -14.72 -29.83
N GLU A 257 13.13 -14.29 -29.78
CA GLU A 257 12.31 -13.98 -30.96
C GLU A 257 12.49 -12.53 -31.47
N ALA A 258 13.38 -11.74 -30.90
CA ALA A 258 13.57 -10.29 -31.16
C ALA A 258 12.24 -9.50 -31.11
N LYS A 259 11.41 -9.78 -30.10
CA LYS A 259 10.12 -9.09 -29.85
C LYS A 259 10.21 -8.24 -28.60
N PRO A 260 9.58 -7.05 -28.59
CA PRO A 260 9.54 -6.22 -27.40
C PRO A 260 8.76 -6.91 -26.28
N PHE A 261 9.18 -6.67 -25.03
CA PHE A 261 8.53 -7.24 -23.84
C PHE A 261 8.60 -6.28 -22.66
N PHE A 262 7.45 -5.84 -22.16
CA PHE A 262 7.34 -4.97 -20.99
C PHE A 262 6.15 -5.39 -20.14
N PRO A 263 6.34 -6.26 -19.15
CA PRO A 263 5.27 -6.74 -18.29
C PRO A 263 4.76 -5.66 -17.34
N LEU A 264 3.46 -5.68 -17.09
CA LEU A 264 2.78 -4.83 -16.12
C LEU A 264 2.32 -5.71 -14.96
N ILE A 265 3.00 -5.61 -13.83
CA ILE A 265 2.71 -6.41 -12.63
C ILE A 265 1.87 -5.56 -11.69
N ALA A 266 0.68 -6.02 -11.34
CA ALA A 266 -0.17 -5.41 -10.32
C ALA A 266 -0.28 -6.34 -9.12
N ALA A 267 0.31 -5.94 -7.98
CA ALA A 267 0.27 -6.70 -6.75
C ALA A 267 -0.70 -6.03 -5.76
N GLU A 268 -1.73 -6.76 -5.35
CA GLU A 268 -2.69 -6.32 -4.36
C GLU A 268 -2.26 -6.83 -2.98
N GLU A 269 -2.02 -5.90 -2.05
CA GLU A 269 -1.58 -6.16 -0.68
C GLU A 269 -0.53 -7.29 -0.58
N PRO A 270 0.60 -7.16 -1.29
CA PRO A 270 1.58 -8.24 -1.37
C PRO A 270 2.21 -8.59 -0.02
N GLU A 271 2.08 -7.71 0.95
CA GLU A 271 2.50 -7.90 2.35
C GLU A 271 1.56 -8.77 3.18
N ALA A 272 0.37 -9.12 2.69
CA ALA A 272 -0.59 -9.91 3.44
C ALA A 272 0.03 -11.20 3.99
N HIS A 273 -0.13 -11.42 5.30
CA HIS A 273 0.44 -12.54 6.04
C HIS A 273 1.96 -12.57 6.21
N LEU A 274 2.69 -11.52 5.79
CA LEU A 274 4.15 -11.46 5.90
C LEU A 274 4.61 -10.71 7.15
N HIS A 275 5.62 -11.27 7.81
CA HIS A 275 6.33 -10.55 8.87
C HIS A 275 6.99 -9.28 8.32
N PRO A 276 7.08 -8.15 9.09
CA PRO A 276 7.65 -6.89 8.60
C PRO A 276 9.02 -7.01 7.91
N ASN A 277 9.90 -7.89 8.40
CA ASN A 277 11.19 -8.11 7.75
C ASN A 277 11.05 -8.75 6.36
N ALA A 278 10.11 -9.69 6.20
CA ALA A 278 9.83 -10.32 4.92
C ALA A 278 9.22 -9.33 3.92
N GLN A 279 8.46 -8.34 4.39
CA GLN A 279 7.93 -7.27 3.54
C GLN A 279 9.03 -6.43 2.87
N ARG A 280 10.16 -6.23 3.55
CA ARG A 280 11.34 -5.53 2.98
C ARG A 280 11.97 -6.33 1.84
N THR A 281 12.22 -7.61 2.07
CA THR A 281 12.75 -8.50 1.03
C THR A 281 11.81 -8.60 -0.16
N LEU A 282 10.50 -8.65 0.11
CA LEU A 282 9.46 -8.63 -0.90
C LEU A 282 9.55 -7.38 -1.80
N TYR A 283 9.67 -6.21 -1.19
CA TYR A 283 9.80 -4.95 -1.94
C TYR A 283 11.02 -4.97 -2.85
N GLU A 284 12.19 -5.40 -2.36
CA GLU A 284 13.40 -5.52 -3.18
C GLU A 284 13.20 -6.46 -4.36
N GLN A 285 12.48 -7.56 -4.17
CA GLN A 285 12.18 -8.50 -5.25
C GLN A 285 11.23 -7.91 -6.30
N LEU A 286 10.21 -7.16 -5.87
CA LEU A 286 9.28 -6.48 -6.77
C LEU A 286 9.96 -5.34 -7.53
N SER A 287 10.72 -4.50 -6.85
CA SER A 287 11.40 -3.35 -7.46
C SER A 287 12.47 -3.76 -8.49
N ASN A 288 13.05 -4.94 -8.33
CA ASN A 288 14.02 -5.52 -9.27
C ASN A 288 13.35 -6.33 -10.40
N SER A 289 12.02 -6.37 -10.48
CA SER A 289 11.32 -7.07 -11.55
C SER A 289 11.39 -6.27 -12.85
N GLN A 290 11.46 -6.98 -13.98
CA GLN A 290 11.37 -6.36 -15.29
C GLN A 290 9.98 -5.74 -15.51
N GLY A 291 9.90 -4.61 -16.19
CA GLY A 291 8.65 -3.93 -16.53
C GLY A 291 8.20 -2.90 -15.49
N GLN A 292 6.90 -2.67 -15.39
CA GLN A 292 6.30 -1.75 -14.43
C GLN A 292 5.57 -2.52 -13.34
N VAL A 293 5.89 -2.21 -12.09
CA VAL A 293 5.23 -2.79 -10.91
C VAL A 293 4.32 -1.75 -10.26
N ILE A 294 3.08 -2.11 -10.03
CA ILE A 294 2.08 -1.30 -9.33
C ILE A 294 1.62 -2.09 -8.11
N VAL A 295 1.77 -1.50 -6.93
CA VAL A 295 1.46 -2.15 -5.66
C VAL A 295 0.38 -1.36 -4.95
N SER A 296 -0.71 -2.02 -4.54
CA SER A 296 -1.60 -1.48 -3.52
C SER A 296 -1.17 -2.00 -2.16
N THR A 297 -1.09 -1.14 -1.16
CA THR A 297 -0.63 -1.53 0.17
C THR A 297 -1.30 -0.73 1.26
N HIS A 298 -1.52 -1.36 2.41
CA HIS A 298 -1.87 -0.73 3.68
C HIS A 298 -0.72 -0.82 4.70
N SER A 299 0.47 -1.31 4.29
CA SER A 299 1.63 -1.46 5.17
C SER A 299 2.48 -0.19 5.22
N PRO A 300 2.63 0.43 6.39
CA PRO A 300 3.61 1.49 6.61
C PRO A 300 5.04 1.05 6.30
N TYR A 301 5.37 -0.22 6.55
CA TYR A 301 6.70 -0.78 6.29
C TYR A 301 7.01 -0.87 4.81
N LEU A 302 6.02 -1.27 4.00
CA LEU A 302 6.20 -1.35 2.55
C LEU A 302 6.25 0.05 1.94
N ALA A 303 5.32 0.94 2.34
CA ALA A 303 5.28 2.32 1.90
C ALA A 303 6.59 3.08 2.24
N ALA A 304 7.19 2.79 3.39
CA ALA A 304 8.45 3.41 3.82
C ALA A 304 9.67 3.12 2.94
N MET A 305 9.61 2.10 2.10
CA MET A 305 10.71 1.70 1.22
C MET A 305 10.64 2.34 -0.17
N ILE A 306 9.49 2.91 -0.52
CA ILE A 306 9.23 3.49 -1.84
C ILE A 306 9.73 4.94 -1.87
N ASP A 307 10.18 5.42 -3.03
CA ASP A 307 10.38 6.87 -3.20
C ASP A 307 9.02 7.57 -3.08
N ILE A 308 8.96 8.61 -2.24
CA ILE A 308 7.71 9.36 -2.01
C ILE A 308 7.11 9.91 -3.31
N LYS A 309 7.91 10.13 -4.36
CA LYS A 309 7.46 10.56 -5.69
C LYS A 309 6.62 9.51 -6.40
N ASP A 310 6.84 8.23 -6.10
CA ASP A 310 6.11 7.12 -6.71
C ASP A 310 4.81 6.78 -5.99
N ILE A 311 4.59 7.36 -4.81
CA ILE A 311 3.36 7.18 -4.05
C ILE A 311 2.19 7.86 -4.75
N ARG A 312 1.07 7.14 -4.81
CA ARG A 312 -0.23 7.63 -5.26
C ARG A 312 -1.25 7.39 -4.15
N SER A 313 -1.75 8.46 -3.55
CA SER A 313 -2.81 8.39 -2.54
C SER A 313 -4.17 8.42 -3.22
N LEU A 314 -5.02 7.43 -2.91
CA LEU A 314 -6.37 7.33 -3.42
C LEU A 314 -7.36 7.76 -2.34
N ILE A 315 -8.07 8.86 -2.57
CA ILE A 315 -9.05 9.39 -1.62
C ILE A 315 -10.45 9.29 -2.23
N ARG A 316 -11.34 8.62 -1.51
CA ARG A 316 -12.74 8.50 -1.91
C ARG A 316 -13.53 9.72 -1.46
N TYR A 317 -14.15 10.38 -2.40
CA TYR A 317 -15.23 11.36 -2.19
C TYR A 317 -16.58 10.70 -2.43
N GLU A 318 -17.67 11.39 -2.18
CA GLU A 318 -19.02 10.82 -2.33
C GLU A 318 -19.29 10.23 -3.72
N ASP A 319 -18.87 10.95 -4.77
CA ASP A 319 -19.15 10.63 -6.17
C ASP A 319 -17.95 10.12 -6.98
N ARG A 320 -16.74 10.15 -6.40
CA ARG A 320 -15.50 9.86 -7.13
C ARG A 320 -14.33 9.47 -6.23
N VAL A 321 -13.32 8.87 -6.85
CA VAL A 321 -11.98 8.69 -6.25
C VAL A 321 -11.03 9.67 -6.92
N ARG A 322 -10.26 10.40 -6.12
CA ARG A 322 -9.13 11.21 -6.60
C ARG A 322 -7.83 10.48 -6.33
N VAL A 323 -6.94 10.56 -7.29
CA VAL A 323 -5.56 10.12 -7.16
C VAL A 323 -4.70 11.35 -6.92
N ASN A 324 -4.03 11.39 -5.79
CA ASN A 324 -3.12 12.46 -5.43
C ASN A 324 -1.67 11.96 -5.48
N SER A 325 -0.76 12.84 -5.83
CA SER A 325 0.67 12.57 -5.89
C SER A 325 1.46 13.75 -5.35
N LEU A 326 2.72 13.51 -5.01
CA LEU A 326 3.59 14.59 -4.56
C LEU A 326 3.71 15.66 -5.66
N THR A 327 3.67 16.93 -5.27
CA THR A 327 3.84 18.01 -6.24
C THR A 327 5.21 17.96 -6.91
N ALA A 328 5.23 18.10 -8.24
CA ALA A 328 6.46 18.13 -9.02
C ALA A 328 7.39 19.32 -8.68
N LYS A 329 6.85 20.35 -8.02
CA LYS A 329 7.60 21.54 -7.59
C LYS A 329 8.23 21.42 -6.20
N MET A 330 8.17 20.24 -5.56
CA MET A 330 8.83 20.02 -4.27
C MET A 330 10.35 20.03 -4.46
N ASN A 331 11.06 20.78 -3.63
CA ASN A 331 12.51 20.85 -3.72
C ASN A 331 13.18 19.58 -3.18
N PRO A 332 14.43 19.28 -3.58
CA PRO A 332 15.13 18.06 -3.14
C PRO A 332 15.38 18.01 -1.63
N GLU A 333 15.54 19.14 -0.96
CA GLU A 333 15.76 19.19 0.50
C GLU A 333 14.50 18.74 1.26
N ASP A 334 13.32 19.24 0.89
CA ASP A 334 12.05 18.81 1.45
C ASP A 334 11.81 17.32 1.23
N ILE A 335 12.11 16.81 0.03
CA ILE A 335 12.01 15.37 -0.28
C ILE A 335 12.92 14.55 0.65
N ASN A 336 14.16 14.99 0.85
CA ASN A 336 15.09 14.30 1.74
C ASN A 336 14.64 14.31 3.19
N ILE A 337 14.03 15.42 3.66
CA ILE A 337 13.47 15.51 5.01
C ILE A 337 12.31 14.51 5.15
N ILE A 338 11.37 14.50 4.20
CA ILE A 338 10.24 13.57 4.23
C ILE A 338 10.72 12.12 4.17
N GLN A 339 11.67 11.81 3.29
CA GLN A 339 12.23 10.46 3.17
C GLN A 339 12.89 9.99 4.48
N ARG A 340 13.54 10.88 5.19
CA ARG A 340 14.19 10.57 6.47
C ARG A 340 13.20 10.51 7.64
N GLU A 341 12.36 11.52 7.80
CA GLU A 341 11.53 11.68 9.01
C GLU A 341 10.21 10.90 8.91
N VAL A 342 9.59 10.88 7.74
CA VAL A 342 8.29 10.20 7.53
C VAL A 342 8.52 8.77 7.09
N MET A 343 9.17 8.57 5.95
CA MET A 343 9.23 7.25 5.32
C MET A 343 9.98 6.22 6.17
N ARG A 344 11.06 6.60 6.85
CA ARG A 344 11.85 5.65 7.66
C ARG A 344 11.28 5.36 9.04
N PHE A 345 10.66 6.33 9.68
CA PHE A 345 10.30 6.24 11.10
C PHE A 345 8.81 6.36 11.38
N ARG A 346 8.06 7.01 10.51
CA ARG A 346 6.66 7.38 10.74
C ARG A 346 5.79 7.11 9.52
N GLY A 347 6.01 5.99 8.83
CA GLY A 347 5.27 5.63 7.61
C GLY A 347 3.75 5.57 7.80
N GLU A 348 3.28 5.41 9.04
CA GLU A 348 1.86 5.45 9.39
C GLU A 348 1.19 6.80 9.08
N ILE A 349 1.96 7.90 8.98
CA ILE A 349 1.43 9.22 8.61
C ILE A 349 0.75 9.18 7.23
N LEU A 350 1.26 8.37 6.32
CA LEU A 350 0.69 8.21 4.98
C LEU A 350 -0.73 7.62 4.99
N PHE A 351 -1.11 6.96 6.08
CA PHE A 351 -2.42 6.32 6.27
C PHE A 351 -3.31 7.06 7.27
N SER A 352 -2.86 8.25 7.72
CA SER A 352 -3.60 9.06 8.68
C SER A 352 -4.85 9.67 8.06
N ARG A 353 -5.92 9.72 8.85
CA ARG A 353 -7.13 10.48 8.51
C ARG A 353 -6.93 11.98 8.76
N ALA A 354 -6.06 12.34 9.70
CA ALA A 354 -5.55 13.68 9.95
C ALA A 354 -4.23 13.63 10.73
N VAL A 355 -3.40 14.66 10.60
CA VAL A 355 -2.15 14.79 11.31
C VAL A 355 -2.13 16.12 12.05
N ILE A 356 -1.78 16.09 13.33
CA ILE A 356 -1.48 17.27 14.15
C ILE A 356 0.03 17.45 14.16
N LEU A 357 0.52 18.55 13.63
CA LEU A 357 1.94 18.90 13.68
C LEU A 357 2.17 19.85 14.85
N VAL A 358 3.15 19.52 15.67
CA VAL A 358 3.56 20.30 16.84
C VAL A 358 5.05 20.56 16.82
N GLU A 359 5.51 21.51 17.62
CA GLU A 359 6.92 21.92 17.62
C GLU A 359 7.83 20.88 18.23
N GLY A 360 7.49 20.37 19.40
CA GLY A 360 8.37 19.56 20.24
C GLY A 360 7.77 18.23 20.69
N VAL A 361 8.62 17.45 21.35
CA VAL A 361 8.28 16.15 21.94
C VAL A 361 7.31 16.29 23.11
N THR A 362 7.30 17.44 23.79
CA THR A 362 6.37 17.74 24.88
C THR A 362 4.94 17.66 24.38
N GLU A 363 4.61 18.41 23.34
CA GLU A 363 3.27 18.45 22.75
C GLU A 363 2.90 17.10 22.11
N GLU A 364 3.85 16.43 21.46
CA GLU A 364 3.63 15.11 20.86
C GLU A 364 3.13 14.08 21.90
N GLN A 365 3.54 14.21 23.17
CA GLN A 365 3.08 13.36 24.26
C GLN A 365 1.76 13.85 24.89
N ILE A 366 1.61 15.15 25.08
CA ILE A 366 0.50 15.74 25.83
C ILE A 366 -0.79 15.81 24.98
N VAL A 367 -0.67 16.20 23.71
CA VAL A 367 -1.83 16.45 22.83
C VAL A 367 -2.73 15.21 22.67
N PRO A 368 -2.21 13.99 22.48
CA PRO A 368 -3.05 12.79 22.44
C PRO A 368 -3.83 12.54 23.74
N ALA A 369 -3.21 12.77 24.92
CA ALA A 369 -3.87 12.63 26.21
C ALA A 369 -4.98 13.67 26.40
N MET A 370 -4.75 14.93 26.02
CA MET A 370 -5.76 15.98 26.02
C MET A 370 -6.92 15.66 25.08
N PHE A 371 -6.64 15.12 23.90
CA PHE A 371 -7.66 14.69 22.96
C PHE A 371 -8.52 13.57 23.55
N GLU A 372 -7.89 12.58 24.18
CA GLU A 372 -8.61 11.48 24.84
C GLU A 372 -9.48 11.97 25.99
N HIS A 373 -8.98 12.90 26.82
CA HIS A 373 -9.79 13.55 27.83
C HIS A 373 -10.98 14.32 27.24
N TYR A 374 -10.77 14.99 26.11
CA TYR A 374 -11.79 15.82 25.47
C TYR A 374 -12.90 15.01 24.80
N TYR A 375 -12.54 13.92 24.08
CA TYR A 375 -13.49 13.12 23.31
C TYR A 375 -13.84 11.76 23.92
N GLY A 376 -13.10 11.31 24.93
CA GLY A 376 -13.27 9.98 25.51
C GLY A 376 -12.80 8.84 24.60
N CYS A 377 -11.98 9.14 23.59
CA CYS A 377 -11.39 8.16 22.68
C CYS A 377 -9.98 8.61 22.28
N SER A 378 -9.07 7.64 22.06
CA SER A 378 -7.69 7.97 21.69
C SER A 378 -7.59 8.49 20.24
N THR A 379 -6.60 9.34 19.97
CA THR A 379 -6.24 9.80 18.61
C THR A 379 -5.96 8.63 17.71
N PHE A 380 -5.25 7.62 18.21
CA PHE A 380 -4.91 6.40 17.48
C PHE A 380 -6.16 5.66 16.99
N SER A 381 -7.19 5.50 17.83
CA SER A 381 -8.43 4.81 17.44
C SER A 381 -9.21 5.53 16.32
N LYS A 382 -8.91 6.81 16.12
CA LYS A 382 -9.53 7.64 15.08
C LYS A 382 -8.66 7.85 13.84
N GLY A 383 -7.46 7.25 13.83
CA GLY A 383 -6.50 7.39 12.74
C GLY A 383 -5.86 8.78 12.69
N ILE A 384 -5.72 9.44 13.85
CA ILE A 384 -5.10 10.76 13.98
C ILE A 384 -3.70 10.57 14.56
N ASN A 385 -2.69 11.10 13.89
CA ASN A 385 -1.32 11.11 14.38
C ASN A 385 -0.93 12.51 14.85
N CYS A 386 -0.28 12.59 16.03
CA CYS A 386 0.35 13.80 16.53
C CYS A 386 1.86 13.65 16.34
N VAL A 387 2.50 14.62 15.68
CA VAL A 387 3.88 14.50 15.21
C VAL A 387 4.66 15.77 15.51
N SER A 388 5.76 15.64 16.25
CA SER A 388 6.73 16.72 16.43
C SER A 388 7.59 16.88 15.18
N VAL A 389 7.75 18.12 14.71
CA VAL A 389 8.66 18.48 13.62
C VAL A 389 10.05 18.89 14.10
N ALA A 390 10.31 18.78 15.42
CA ALA A 390 11.57 19.13 16.07
C ALA A 390 12.01 20.60 15.79
N GLY A 391 11.11 21.55 16.05
CA GLY A 391 11.26 22.97 15.82
C GLY A 391 10.18 23.55 14.91
N HIS A 392 10.53 24.56 14.08
CA HIS A 392 9.55 25.27 13.25
C HIS A 392 9.53 24.83 11.78
N ASN A 393 10.08 23.67 11.44
CA ASN A 393 10.16 23.24 10.03
C ASN A 393 8.93 22.44 9.60
N TYR A 394 7.79 23.11 9.55
CA TYR A 394 6.51 22.51 9.13
C TYR A 394 6.38 22.30 7.61
N ALA A 395 7.13 23.07 6.82
CA ALA A 395 6.94 23.16 5.38
C ALA A 395 6.98 21.80 4.63
N PRO A 396 7.95 20.90 4.86
CA PRO A 396 7.97 19.61 4.17
C PRO A 396 6.71 18.77 4.43
N PHE A 397 6.26 18.74 5.69
CA PHE A 397 5.07 17.97 6.09
C PHE A 397 3.78 18.55 5.52
N ILE A 398 3.64 19.89 5.51
CA ILE A 398 2.49 20.58 4.92
C ILE A 398 2.45 20.30 3.41
N LYS A 399 3.58 20.45 2.72
CA LYS A 399 3.69 20.16 1.29
C LYS A 399 3.31 18.71 0.97
N MET A 400 3.82 17.75 1.73
CA MET A 400 3.50 16.34 1.59
C MET A 400 2.02 16.07 1.83
N GLY A 401 1.50 16.45 3.00
CA GLY A 401 0.12 16.18 3.39
C GLY A 401 -0.88 16.78 2.41
N CYS A 402 -0.73 18.07 2.08
CA CYS A 402 -1.61 18.75 1.12
C CYS A 402 -1.50 18.16 -0.30
N SER A 403 -0.29 17.73 -0.72
CA SER A 403 -0.11 17.07 -2.03
C SER A 403 -0.79 15.71 -2.09
N LEU A 404 -0.69 14.92 -1.02
CA LEU A 404 -1.27 13.58 -0.93
C LEU A 404 -2.73 13.57 -0.47
N GLY A 405 -3.27 14.73 -0.08
CA GLY A 405 -4.64 14.88 0.39
C GLY A 405 -4.84 14.39 1.84
N ILE A 406 -3.78 14.39 2.65
CA ILE A 406 -3.82 14.08 4.08
C ILE A 406 -4.05 15.38 4.84
N PRO A 407 -5.13 15.54 5.62
CA PRO A 407 -5.40 16.75 6.37
C PRO A 407 -4.32 17.02 7.42
N ILE A 408 -3.77 18.23 7.42
CA ILE A 408 -2.71 18.68 8.32
C ILE A 408 -3.22 19.84 9.17
N TYR A 409 -3.13 19.69 10.47
CA TYR A 409 -3.35 20.77 11.42
C TYR A 409 -2.04 21.12 12.14
N VAL A 410 -1.66 22.37 12.13
CA VAL A 410 -0.47 22.86 12.83
C VAL A 410 -0.92 23.55 14.13
N VAL A 411 -0.35 23.14 15.26
CA VAL A 411 -0.41 23.91 16.51
C VAL A 411 1.01 24.35 16.84
N SER A 412 1.23 25.65 16.88
CA SER A 412 2.57 26.20 17.06
C SER A 412 2.64 27.17 18.22
N ASP A 413 3.80 27.21 18.84
CA ASP A 413 4.14 28.24 19.81
C ASP A 413 4.01 29.63 19.20
N ASN A 414 3.79 30.60 20.06
CA ASN A 414 3.73 32.02 19.70
C ASN A 414 4.71 32.83 20.54
N ASP A 415 5.86 32.22 20.81
CA ASP A 415 6.94 32.76 21.57
C ASP A 415 7.76 33.82 20.82
N GLY A 416 8.76 34.35 21.48
CA GLY A 416 9.61 35.39 20.93
C GLY A 416 9.01 36.80 21.00
N LYS A 417 9.87 37.79 20.71
CA LYS A 417 9.46 39.20 20.78
C LYS A 417 8.43 39.51 19.70
N GLU A 418 7.30 40.11 20.09
CA GLU A 418 6.22 40.56 19.18
C GLU A 418 5.66 39.44 18.26
N GLY A 419 5.59 38.18 18.73
CA GLY A 419 5.10 37.05 17.94
C GLY A 419 6.01 36.70 16.77
N TYR A 420 7.29 36.69 16.98
CA TYR A 420 8.29 36.35 15.95
C TYR A 420 8.05 34.97 15.35
N THR A 421 7.80 33.98 16.18
CA THR A 421 7.53 32.60 15.72
C THR A 421 6.32 32.53 14.81
N LYS A 422 5.21 33.16 15.19
CA LYS A 422 4.00 33.25 14.35
C LYS A 422 4.30 33.87 12.99
N LYS A 423 4.96 35.03 12.94
CA LYS A 423 5.33 35.73 11.69
C LYS A 423 6.21 34.85 10.78
N LYS A 424 7.15 34.11 11.38
CA LYS A 424 8.04 33.19 10.66
C LYS A 424 7.26 32.06 10.00
N ILE A 425 6.30 31.46 10.72
CA ILE A 425 5.50 30.35 10.20
C ILE A 425 4.51 30.83 9.15
N GLU A 426 3.85 31.98 9.36
CA GLU A 426 2.99 32.60 8.34
C GLU A 426 3.76 32.87 7.03
N ALA A 427 5.01 33.34 7.12
CA ALA A 427 5.86 33.51 5.95
C ALA A 427 6.21 32.16 5.26
N GLN A 428 6.45 31.10 6.04
CA GLN A 428 6.65 29.75 5.46
C GLN A 428 5.42 29.29 4.68
N ILE A 429 4.24 29.48 5.24
CA ILE A 429 2.96 29.10 4.60
C ILE A 429 2.77 29.86 3.30
N GLU A 430 3.06 31.16 3.27
CA GLU A 430 2.96 31.96 2.07
C GLU A 430 3.98 31.52 0.99
N ASN A 431 5.21 31.20 1.41
CA ASN A 431 6.22 30.65 0.49
C ASN A 431 5.77 29.30 -0.10
N ILE A 432 5.12 28.41 0.68
CA ILE A 432 4.59 27.14 0.17
C ILE A 432 3.61 27.40 -0.98
N LYS A 433 2.67 28.34 -0.82
CA LYS A 433 1.70 28.68 -1.86
C LYS A 433 2.39 29.20 -3.13
N ASN A 434 3.33 30.11 -2.96
CA ASN A 434 4.02 30.77 -4.08
C ASN A 434 4.94 29.80 -4.85
N ASP A 435 5.71 28.99 -4.14
CA ASP A 435 6.70 28.10 -4.74
C ASP A 435 6.08 26.89 -5.41
N THR A 436 5.08 26.29 -4.77
CA THR A 436 4.49 25.03 -5.23
C THR A 436 3.17 25.19 -5.99
N GLY A 437 2.48 26.31 -5.78
CA GLY A 437 1.11 26.50 -6.28
C GLY A 437 0.08 25.61 -5.59
N LEU A 438 0.41 25.03 -4.43
CA LEU A 438 -0.53 24.24 -3.65
C LEU A 438 -1.63 25.13 -3.05
N GLU A 439 -2.87 24.73 -3.25
CA GLU A 439 -4.00 25.33 -2.58
C GLU A 439 -4.12 24.76 -1.16
N LEU A 440 -3.79 25.58 -0.16
CA LEU A 440 -3.98 25.24 1.25
C LEU A 440 -5.43 25.49 1.66
N ARG A 441 -6.33 24.63 1.20
CA ARG A 441 -7.76 24.71 1.47
C ARG A 441 -8.08 24.34 2.91
N SER A 442 -9.10 24.93 3.47
CA SER A 442 -9.53 24.70 4.86
C SER A 442 -10.06 23.29 5.16
N ASP A 443 -10.30 22.48 4.12
CA ASP A 443 -10.70 21.08 4.24
C ASP A 443 -9.49 20.11 4.42
N ILE A 444 -8.25 20.59 4.15
CA ILE A 444 -7.03 19.79 4.28
C ILE A 444 -5.90 20.50 5.06
N PHE A 445 -6.03 21.79 5.36
CA PHE A 445 -5.02 22.52 6.10
C PHE A 445 -5.63 23.56 7.03
N SER A 446 -5.14 23.60 8.29
CA SER A 446 -5.45 24.65 9.25
C SER A 446 -4.30 24.83 10.23
N ILE A 447 -4.28 25.96 10.93
CA ILE A 447 -3.27 26.31 11.93
C ILE A 447 -3.87 27.11 13.06
N SER A 448 -3.42 26.85 14.29
CA SER A 448 -3.62 27.71 15.45
C SER A 448 -2.28 28.02 16.11
N PHE A 449 -2.26 29.11 16.86
CA PHE A 449 -1.11 29.53 17.64
C PHE A 449 -1.48 29.62 19.10
N LEU A 450 -0.54 29.30 19.98
CA LEU A 450 -0.68 29.56 21.40
C LEU A 450 -0.81 31.07 21.67
N ASN A 451 -1.18 31.45 22.90
CA ASN A 451 -1.29 32.85 23.27
C ASN A 451 0.05 33.59 23.06
N LEU A 452 -0.05 34.89 22.77
CA LEU A 452 1.13 35.71 22.48
C LEU A 452 2.17 35.67 23.62
N GLY A 453 3.37 35.27 23.31
CA GLY A 453 4.50 35.15 24.23
C GLY A 453 4.65 33.77 24.85
N ASN A 454 3.74 32.82 24.56
CA ASN A 454 3.76 31.49 25.18
C ASN A 454 4.44 30.45 24.27
N ASP A 455 5.26 29.61 24.90
CA ASP A 455 5.52 28.24 24.53
C ASP A 455 4.45 27.33 25.21
N VAL A 456 4.49 26.04 24.96
CA VAL A 456 3.49 25.10 25.51
C VAL A 456 3.52 25.11 27.05
N GLU A 457 4.68 25.15 27.66
CA GLU A 457 4.82 25.15 29.11
C GLU A 457 4.18 26.41 29.72
N ALA A 458 4.40 27.58 29.13
CA ALA A 458 3.77 28.83 29.58
C ALA A 458 2.26 28.82 29.34
N GLU A 459 1.78 28.25 28.25
CA GLU A 459 0.35 28.11 27.99
C GLU A 459 -0.34 27.25 29.03
N LEU A 460 0.29 26.16 29.46
CA LEU A 460 -0.22 25.27 30.50
C LEU A 460 -0.25 25.94 31.88
N ILE A 461 0.80 26.66 32.27
CA ILE A 461 0.89 27.39 33.56
C ILE A 461 -0.14 28.52 33.59
N ASN A 462 -0.29 29.26 32.51
CA ASN A 462 -1.26 30.36 32.43
C ASN A 462 -2.72 29.88 32.49
N SER A 463 -2.94 28.59 32.28
CA SER A 463 -4.22 27.94 32.55
C SER A 463 -4.30 27.61 34.03
N LEU A 464 -4.93 28.50 34.81
CA LEU A 464 -5.08 28.35 36.27
C LEU A 464 -5.69 27.01 36.69
N VAL A 465 -6.42 26.37 35.83
CA VAL A 465 -7.07 25.06 36.06
C VAL A 465 -6.07 23.91 36.12
N LEU A 466 -4.93 24.01 35.43
CA LEU A 466 -3.97 22.91 35.26
C LEU A 466 -2.89 22.85 36.35
N ARG A 467 -2.88 23.78 37.31
CA ARG A 467 -1.82 23.88 38.32
C ARG A 467 -1.63 22.60 39.13
N GLU A 468 -2.71 21.94 39.53
CA GLU A 468 -2.66 20.72 40.34
C GLU A 468 -2.08 19.55 39.53
N GLU A 469 -2.48 19.41 38.28
CA GLU A 469 -1.98 18.40 37.35
C GLU A 469 -0.49 18.60 37.01
N ILE A 470 -0.06 19.85 36.87
CA ILE A 470 1.36 20.21 36.67
C ILE A 470 2.18 19.83 37.91
N ILE A 471 1.73 20.19 39.10
CA ILE A 471 2.42 19.85 40.35
C ILE A 471 2.56 18.34 40.50
N GLU A 472 1.48 17.58 40.32
CA GLU A 472 1.50 16.12 40.39
C GLU A 472 2.49 15.53 39.38
N SER A 473 2.49 16.02 38.15
CA SER A 473 3.39 15.54 37.10
C SER A 473 4.88 15.83 37.40
N LEU A 474 5.18 17.00 37.94
CA LEU A 474 6.54 17.36 38.37
C LEU A 474 7.01 16.52 39.57
N VAL A 475 6.12 16.25 40.53
CA VAL A 475 6.41 15.34 41.65
C VAL A 475 6.76 13.94 41.13
N LEU A 476 5.94 13.41 40.24
CA LEU A 476 6.21 12.10 39.61
C LEU A 476 7.51 12.09 38.85
N THR A 477 7.84 13.17 38.15
CA THR A 477 9.09 13.32 37.40
C THR A 477 10.30 13.28 38.32
N GLU A 478 10.33 14.10 39.37
CA GLU A 478 11.46 14.16 40.30
C GLU A 478 11.62 12.89 41.14
N THR A 479 10.52 12.23 41.46
CA THR A 479 10.52 10.98 42.22
C THR A 479 10.61 9.73 41.36
N LYS A 480 10.67 9.90 40.03
CA LYS A 480 10.69 8.80 39.02
C LYS A 480 9.57 7.78 39.22
N GLY A 481 8.39 8.27 39.61
CA GLY A 481 7.21 7.44 39.84
C GLY A 481 7.33 6.49 41.04
N THR A 482 8.15 6.80 42.05
CA THR A 482 8.30 5.98 43.27
C THR A 482 6.98 5.78 44.00
N SER A 483 6.80 4.63 44.64
CA SER A 483 5.67 4.36 45.54
C SER A 483 5.92 4.74 47.00
N ASN A 484 7.06 5.35 47.34
CA ASN A 484 7.38 5.77 48.71
C ASN A 484 6.55 6.98 49.12
N SER A 485 5.51 6.76 49.89
CA SER A 485 4.53 7.79 50.31
C SER A 485 5.14 8.96 51.06
N HIS A 486 6.14 8.73 51.95
CA HIS A 486 6.81 9.79 52.68
C HIS A 486 7.64 10.71 51.77
N TYR A 487 8.34 10.11 50.80
CA TYR A 487 9.13 10.86 49.83
C TYR A 487 8.23 11.65 48.88
N LEU A 488 7.15 11.03 48.41
CA LEU A 488 6.14 11.70 47.59
C LEU A 488 5.55 12.92 48.35
N ALA A 489 5.07 12.77 49.60
CA ALA A 489 4.49 13.85 50.39
C ALA A 489 5.47 15.01 50.59
N ALA A 490 6.74 14.71 50.91
CA ALA A 490 7.77 15.73 51.05
C ALA A 490 8.01 16.52 49.75
N LYS A 491 8.08 15.81 48.61
CA LYS A 491 8.25 16.44 47.29
C LYS A 491 7.01 17.23 46.85
N THR A 492 5.82 16.73 47.15
CA THR A 492 4.57 17.48 46.89
C THR A 492 4.59 18.82 47.62
N THR A 493 4.88 18.83 48.93
CA THR A 493 4.96 20.06 49.70
C THR A 493 6.02 21.03 49.17
N GLU A 494 7.16 20.52 48.73
CA GLU A 494 8.25 21.32 48.14
C GLU A 494 7.79 22.00 46.84
N ILE A 495 7.15 21.26 45.93
CA ILE A 495 6.74 21.75 44.60
C ILE A 495 5.49 22.64 44.71
N GLU A 496 4.53 22.33 45.58
CA GLU A 496 3.35 23.18 45.87
C GLU A 496 3.72 24.58 46.35
N ALA A 497 4.84 24.69 47.08
CA ALA A 497 5.33 25.97 47.60
C ALA A 497 5.96 26.88 46.53
N LEU A 498 6.18 26.39 45.31
CA LEU A 498 6.74 27.17 44.23
C LEU A 498 5.70 28.12 43.62
N ASP A 499 6.16 29.28 43.20
CA ASP A 499 5.38 30.18 42.36
C ASP A 499 5.34 29.71 40.90
N ASP A 500 4.49 30.34 40.10
CA ASP A 500 4.28 29.93 38.69
C ASP A 500 5.53 30.09 37.83
N GLU A 501 6.40 31.08 38.12
CA GLU A 501 7.66 31.29 37.41
C GLU A 501 8.65 30.13 37.66
N SER A 502 8.77 29.72 38.93
CA SER A 502 9.61 28.59 39.33
C SER A 502 9.09 27.25 38.80
N LEU A 503 7.75 27.06 38.78
CA LEU A 503 7.13 25.89 38.15
C LEU A 503 7.41 25.85 36.66
N LEU A 504 7.25 26.95 35.94
CA LEU A 504 7.53 27.07 34.51
C LEU A 504 9.00 26.74 34.18
N GLU A 505 9.95 27.24 34.99
CA GLU A 505 11.36 26.91 34.84
C GLU A 505 11.61 25.40 35.00
N LYS A 506 11.01 24.77 36.01
CA LYS A 506 11.10 23.33 36.22
C LYS A 506 10.53 22.53 35.04
N MET A 507 9.39 22.94 34.50
CA MET A 507 8.80 22.30 33.30
C MET A 507 9.75 22.40 32.11
N ARG A 508 10.29 23.59 31.83
CA ARG A 508 11.23 23.83 30.72
C ARG A 508 12.54 23.05 30.87
N VAL A 509 13.03 22.86 32.09
CA VAL A 509 14.23 22.06 32.35
C VAL A 509 13.95 20.57 32.13
N SER A 510 12.81 20.08 32.58
CA SER A 510 12.46 18.66 32.50
C SER A 510 11.78 18.23 31.21
N LYS A 511 11.24 19.17 30.40
CA LYS A 511 10.61 18.98 29.09
C LYS A 511 9.96 17.59 28.86
N ALA A 512 10.54 16.76 27.98
CA ALA A 512 9.99 15.46 27.64
C ALA A 512 9.79 14.51 28.84
N SER A 513 10.54 14.71 29.93
CA SER A 513 10.41 13.84 31.10
C SER A 513 9.13 14.12 31.91
N TYR A 514 8.72 15.37 32.05
CA TYR A 514 7.48 15.67 32.73
C TYR A 514 6.27 15.43 31.82
N ALA A 515 6.43 15.63 30.52
CA ALA A 515 5.34 15.52 29.56
C ALA A 515 4.65 14.14 29.59
N GLY A 516 5.43 13.07 29.71
CA GLY A 516 4.89 11.71 29.84
C GLY A 516 4.05 11.54 31.13
N PHE A 517 4.55 12.00 32.28
CA PHE A 517 3.79 11.95 33.52
C PHE A 517 2.57 12.88 33.47
N PHE A 518 2.69 14.04 32.85
CA PHE A 518 1.56 14.96 32.69
C PHE A 518 0.46 14.33 31.79
N ALA A 519 0.82 13.67 30.72
CA ALA A 519 -0.11 12.93 29.89
C ALA A 519 -0.85 11.82 30.68
N ASP A 520 -0.12 11.08 31.53
CA ASP A 520 -0.71 10.07 32.41
C ASP A 520 -1.67 10.71 33.44
N VAL A 521 -1.34 11.88 34.03
CA VAL A 521 -2.20 12.60 34.97
C VAL A 521 -3.47 13.08 34.27
N ILE A 522 -3.36 13.67 33.07
CA ILE A 522 -4.52 14.11 32.28
C ILE A 522 -5.45 12.92 31.98
N THR A 523 -4.89 11.79 31.54
CA THR A 523 -5.67 10.60 31.22
C THR A 523 -6.39 10.01 32.43
N ARG A 524 -5.73 9.98 33.62
CA ARG A 524 -6.34 9.50 34.86
C ARG A 524 -7.39 10.46 35.42
N ASN A 525 -7.27 11.76 35.11
CA ASN A 525 -8.14 12.83 35.59
C ASN A 525 -8.47 12.72 37.08
N PRO A 526 -7.46 12.79 37.99
CA PRO A 526 -7.64 12.52 39.41
C PRO A 526 -8.55 13.52 40.10
N GLN A 527 -8.66 14.74 39.58
CA GLN A 527 -9.51 15.82 40.09
C GLN A 527 -10.93 15.79 39.51
N ASN A 528 -11.29 14.79 38.71
CA ASN A 528 -12.59 14.68 38.03
C ASN A 528 -12.99 15.96 37.27
N ARG A 529 -12.04 16.58 36.56
CA ARG A 529 -12.29 17.77 35.75
C ARG A 529 -13.30 17.48 34.67
N VAL A 530 -14.16 18.44 34.36
CA VAL A 530 -15.13 18.29 33.29
C VAL A 530 -14.45 18.36 31.92
N LYS A 531 -15.14 17.83 30.93
CA LYS A 531 -14.70 17.79 29.53
C LYS A 531 -14.21 19.19 29.06
N GLY A 532 -12.99 19.26 28.60
CA GLY A 532 -12.39 20.48 28.06
C GLY A 532 -11.67 21.39 29.07
N ASP A 533 -11.80 21.20 30.37
CA ASP A 533 -11.11 22.04 31.37
C ASP A 533 -9.59 21.85 31.33
N LEU A 534 -9.14 20.62 31.00
CA LEU A 534 -7.72 20.27 30.93
C LEU A 534 -7.08 20.59 29.56
N VAL A 535 -7.77 21.31 28.69
CA VAL A 535 -7.32 21.54 27.31
C VAL A 535 -7.24 23.03 27.01
N PRO A 536 -6.06 23.61 26.74
CA PRO A 536 -5.92 24.99 26.29
C PRO A 536 -6.69 25.28 24.99
N GLU A 537 -7.09 26.55 24.80
CA GLU A 537 -8.01 26.91 23.70
C GLU A 537 -7.43 26.62 22.30
N ALA A 538 -6.13 26.86 22.09
CA ALA A 538 -5.50 26.57 20.82
C ALA A 538 -5.60 25.08 20.40
N PHE A 539 -5.51 24.17 21.38
CA PHE A 539 -5.71 22.74 21.13
C PHE A 539 -7.19 22.38 20.93
N LYS A 540 -8.12 23.06 21.62
CA LYS A 540 -9.56 22.87 21.38
C LYS A 540 -9.95 23.27 19.95
N GLU A 541 -9.39 24.36 19.43
CA GLU A 541 -9.60 24.76 18.04
C GLU A 541 -9.11 23.66 17.06
N ALA A 542 -7.91 23.11 17.33
CA ALA A 542 -7.38 22.01 16.56
C ALA A 542 -8.31 20.78 16.60
N PHE A 543 -8.77 20.39 17.79
CA PHE A 543 -9.64 19.23 17.98
C PHE A 543 -10.98 19.39 17.27
N LYS A 544 -11.62 20.56 17.37
CA LYS A 544 -12.87 20.85 16.63
C LYS A 544 -12.68 20.76 15.13
N LYS A 545 -11.57 21.30 14.60
CA LYS A 545 -11.30 21.24 13.16
C LYS A 545 -11.03 19.81 12.67
N ILE A 546 -10.31 19.03 13.46
CA ILE A 546 -10.07 17.62 13.17
C ILE A 546 -11.37 16.81 13.23
N GLU A 547 -12.26 17.12 14.19
CA GLU A 547 -13.60 16.51 14.25
C GLU A 547 -14.39 16.71 12.96
N GLU A 548 -14.35 17.91 12.38
CA GLU A 548 -14.96 18.18 11.07
C GLU A 548 -14.36 17.31 9.96
N TRP A 549 -13.02 17.15 9.93
CA TRP A 549 -12.33 16.41 8.89
C TRP A 549 -12.56 14.90 8.97
N VAL A 550 -12.51 14.34 10.19
CA VAL A 550 -12.58 12.88 10.37
C VAL A 550 -13.99 12.37 10.69
N LYS A 551 -14.97 13.28 10.87
CA LYS A 551 -16.36 12.95 11.24
C LYS A 551 -16.38 12.03 12.48
N LEU A 552 -15.91 12.56 13.62
CA LEU A 552 -15.80 11.82 14.89
C LEU A 552 -17.17 11.38 15.43
#